data_3c86c3b7e9d107a49b4ef9f928d5e2a2
#
_entry.id   3c86c3b7e9d107a49b4ef9f928d5e2a2
#
_cell.length_a   1.000
_cell.length_b   1.000
_cell.length_c   1.000
_cell.angle_alpha   90.00
_cell.angle_beta   90.00
_cell.angle_gamma   90.00
#
_symmetry.space_group_name_H-M   'P 1'
#
loop_
_entity.id
_entity.type
_entity.pdbx_description
1 polymer ?
#
loop_
_entity_poly.entity_id
_entity_poly.type
_entity_poly.pdbx_seq_one_letter_code
_entity_poly.pdbx_strand_id
1 'polypeptide(L)'
;MRALRFYGPGDLRLEEVPRPEPGPGDVLVQIEVALTDGTDLKTFRRGHPLLLDSLPSPFGHEFCGIDVASGRRVVAANSAAGDDRGEAPALLNGAYAEFLLVPERIASVNLLRVPAGLEPEVAAMVEPLACCLRGVDRAGIRAGDRVAIVGAGPIGLMLCACVADAGVRPELVGGRPQRRELGPVFGAVPGDGEGADVVIEAAGTEDAWQRAVELVRPGGTVVFFGGLERGSELRVDAFRLHYEELTLRGAFHHAPRQVRAALAFLASGARPFERLVSHRIGLEDVAALLADPPADYLKAAVIP
;
A
#
# COMPACT_ATOMS: atom_id res chain seq x y z
N MET A 1 5.95 8.29 25.73
CA MET A 1 4.91 7.71 24.88
C MET A 1 5.30 6.30 24.47
N ARG A 2 4.32 5.42 24.29
CA ARG A 2 4.56 4.08 23.78
C ARG A 2 4.79 4.13 22.26
N ALA A 3 5.78 3.38 21.78
CA ALA A 3 6.06 3.26 20.35
C ALA A 3 6.75 1.93 20.02
N LEU A 4 6.46 1.37 18.86
CA LEU A 4 7.19 0.22 18.33
C LEU A 4 8.47 0.68 17.63
N ARG A 5 9.56 0.00 17.97
CA ARG A 5 10.90 0.22 17.42
C ARG A 5 11.41 -1.04 16.76
N PHE A 6 11.83 -0.91 15.50
CA PHE A 6 12.38 -2.02 14.73
C PHE A 6 13.90 -2.10 14.90
N TYR A 7 14.39 -3.20 15.41
CA TYR A 7 15.81 -3.48 15.68
C TYR A 7 16.48 -4.35 14.61
N GLY A 8 15.67 -4.90 13.70
CA GLY A 8 16.12 -5.77 12.62
C GLY A 8 15.11 -6.89 12.35
N PRO A 9 15.36 -7.75 11.35
CA PRO A 9 14.47 -8.85 11.02
C PRO A 9 14.08 -9.70 12.23
N GLY A 10 12.76 -9.84 12.45
CA GLY A 10 12.19 -10.57 13.58
C GLY A 10 12.24 -9.85 14.93
N ASP A 11 12.78 -8.63 15.00
CA ASP A 11 12.96 -7.91 16.26
C ASP A 11 12.22 -6.55 16.23
N LEU A 12 10.99 -6.54 16.73
CA LEU A 12 10.14 -5.36 16.88
C LEU A 12 9.73 -5.26 18.35
N ARG A 13 10.09 -4.15 19.00
CA ARG A 13 9.92 -3.97 20.44
C ARG A 13 9.00 -2.79 20.75
N LEU A 14 8.08 -2.98 21.71
CA LEU A 14 7.30 -1.90 22.29
C LEU A 14 8.11 -1.22 23.40
N GLU A 15 8.32 0.09 23.31
CA GLU A 15 9.16 0.86 24.21
C GLU A 15 8.46 2.15 24.65
N GLU A 16 8.88 2.64 25.81
CA GLU A 16 8.62 4.00 26.24
C GLU A 16 9.69 4.93 25.69
N VAL A 17 9.28 5.87 24.81
CA VAL A 17 10.20 6.83 24.19
C VAL A 17 9.73 8.26 24.48
N PRO A 18 10.61 9.27 24.41
CA PRO A 18 10.19 10.67 24.51
C PRO A 18 9.12 11.00 23.45
N ARG A 19 8.10 11.79 23.84
CA ARG A 19 7.15 12.33 22.87
C ARG A 19 7.89 13.35 21.99
N PRO A 20 7.74 13.30 20.65
CA PRO A 20 8.39 14.26 19.75
C PRO A 20 7.86 15.68 19.99
N GLU A 21 8.75 16.65 19.85
CA GLU A 21 8.41 18.07 19.88
C GLU A 21 8.44 18.63 18.45
N PRO A 22 7.34 19.25 17.96
CA PRO A 22 7.29 19.79 16.61
C PRO A 22 8.15 21.05 16.49
N GLY A 23 9.00 21.07 15.46
CA GLY A 23 9.67 22.27 14.98
C GLY A 23 8.79 23.12 14.05
N PRO A 24 9.32 24.23 13.52
CA PRO A 24 8.59 25.05 12.57
C PRO A 24 8.11 24.24 11.36
N GLY A 25 6.80 24.31 11.07
CA GLY A 25 6.20 23.60 9.93
C GLY A 25 5.91 22.12 10.15
N ASP A 26 6.46 21.51 11.20
CA ASP A 26 6.13 20.12 11.56
C ASP A 26 4.73 20.02 12.17
N VAL A 27 4.10 18.87 12.03
CA VAL A 27 2.79 18.59 12.63
C VAL A 27 2.88 17.36 13.53
N LEU A 28 2.53 17.53 14.80
CA LEU A 28 2.42 16.42 15.73
C LEU A 28 1.02 15.83 15.66
N VAL A 29 0.93 14.56 15.33
CA VAL A 29 -0.33 13.82 15.21
C VAL A 29 -0.44 12.84 16.37
N GLN A 30 -1.54 12.89 17.10
CA GLN A 30 -1.97 11.84 18.02
C GLN A 30 -2.64 10.75 17.19
N ILE A 31 -2.08 9.56 17.15
CA ILE A 31 -2.60 8.45 16.34
C ILE A 31 -3.91 7.95 16.93
N GLU A 32 -4.97 7.90 16.13
CA GLU A 32 -6.22 7.22 16.48
C GLU A 32 -6.17 5.75 16.02
N VAL A 33 -5.61 5.51 14.85
CA VAL A 33 -5.43 4.18 14.27
C VAL A 33 -4.28 4.18 13.28
N ALA A 34 -3.51 3.10 13.29
CA ALA A 34 -2.58 2.76 12.22
C ALA A 34 -3.00 1.43 11.58
N LEU A 35 -2.57 1.17 10.35
CA LEU A 35 -2.88 -0.08 9.66
C LEU A 35 -1.61 -0.86 9.34
N THR A 36 -1.70 -2.17 9.48
CA THR A 36 -0.65 -3.08 9.02
C THR A 36 -0.78 -3.36 7.53
N ASP A 37 0.35 -3.63 6.87
CA ASP A 37 0.35 -3.94 5.45
C ASP A 37 1.36 -5.03 5.05
N GLY A 38 1.45 -5.32 3.74
CA GLY A 38 2.39 -6.29 3.18
C GLY A 38 3.85 -5.83 3.28
N THR A 39 4.11 -4.53 3.31
CA THR A 39 5.44 -3.95 3.49
C THR A 39 5.93 -4.18 4.91
N ASP A 40 5.08 -4.01 5.91
CA ASP A 40 5.39 -4.29 7.30
C ASP A 40 5.76 -5.76 7.51
N LEU A 41 4.96 -6.70 6.95
CA LEU A 41 5.26 -8.13 6.99
C LEU A 41 6.61 -8.46 6.36
N LYS A 42 6.90 -7.89 5.19
CA LYS A 42 8.17 -8.08 4.49
C LYS A 42 9.32 -7.50 5.29
N THR A 43 9.15 -6.26 5.79
CA THR A 43 10.16 -5.56 6.60
C THR A 43 10.45 -6.31 7.90
N PHE A 44 9.43 -6.77 8.60
CA PHE A 44 9.62 -7.55 9.82
C PHE A 44 10.40 -8.85 9.56
N ARG A 45 10.13 -9.54 8.45
CA ARG A 45 10.76 -10.84 8.13
C ARG A 45 12.20 -10.74 7.62
N ARG A 46 12.51 -9.71 6.81
CA ARG A 46 13.77 -9.64 6.06
C ARG A 46 14.47 -8.27 6.11
N GLY A 47 13.83 -7.28 6.72
CA GLY A 47 14.30 -5.90 6.70
C GLY A 47 13.88 -5.13 5.45
N HIS A 48 14.05 -3.81 5.51
CA HIS A 48 13.88 -2.90 4.38
C HIS A 48 15.13 -2.02 4.27
N PRO A 49 15.74 -1.84 3.09
CA PRO A 49 16.99 -1.10 2.96
C PRO A 49 16.98 0.27 3.63
N LEU A 50 15.88 1.04 3.48
CA LEU A 50 15.76 2.38 4.08
C LEU A 50 15.59 2.38 5.62
N LEU A 51 15.29 1.25 6.24
CA LEU A 51 15.15 1.14 7.70
C LEU A 51 16.38 0.50 8.35
N LEU A 52 17.10 -0.35 7.63
CA LEU A 52 18.28 -1.02 8.14
C LEU A 52 19.47 -0.09 8.33
N ASP A 53 19.49 1.05 7.63
CA ASP A 53 20.62 2.01 7.71
C ASP A 53 20.63 2.82 9.03
N SER A 54 19.52 2.80 9.81
CA SER A 54 19.38 3.59 11.05
C SER A 54 18.58 2.87 12.13
N LEU A 55 19.09 1.74 12.59
CA LEU A 55 18.48 0.97 13.69
C LEU A 55 18.83 1.54 15.08
N PRO A 56 17.92 1.48 16.07
CA PRO A 56 16.52 1.09 15.92
C PRO A 56 15.68 2.16 15.21
N SER A 57 14.87 1.76 14.23
CA SER A 57 14.05 2.67 13.43
C SER A 57 12.60 2.69 13.89
N PRO A 58 11.85 3.81 13.68
CA PRO A 58 10.39 3.84 13.82
C PRO A 58 9.74 2.86 12.83
N PHE A 59 8.52 2.37 13.14
CA PHE A 59 7.85 1.35 12.34
C PHE A 59 6.38 1.70 12.06
N GLY A 60 5.85 1.26 10.89
CA GLY A 60 4.50 1.58 10.43
C GLY A 60 4.39 2.91 9.69
N HIS A 61 3.49 2.99 8.70
CA HIS A 61 3.41 4.18 7.83
C HIS A 61 2.01 4.52 7.32
N GLU A 62 1.01 3.68 7.57
CA GLU A 62 -0.39 3.95 7.26
C GLU A 62 -1.12 4.39 8.55
N PHE A 63 -1.72 5.57 8.59
CA PHE A 63 -2.35 6.07 9.81
C PHE A 63 -3.44 7.10 9.57
N CYS A 64 -4.30 7.25 10.57
CA CYS A 64 -5.20 8.38 10.77
C CYS A 64 -5.09 8.84 12.25
N GLY A 65 -5.15 10.14 12.47
CA GLY A 65 -5.04 10.68 13.83
C GLY A 65 -5.47 12.14 13.92
N ILE A 66 -5.26 12.73 15.09
CA ILE A 66 -5.62 14.12 15.40
C ILE A 66 -4.36 14.98 15.37
N ASP A 67 -4.34 16.01 14.54
CA ASP A 67 -3.37 17.09 14.64
C ASP A 67 -3.54 17.78 16.00
N VAL A 68 -2.53 17.68 16.86
CA VAL A 68 -2.57 18.14 18.24
C VAL A 68 -2.80 19.65 18.34
N ALA A 69 -2.25 20.41 17.38
CA ALA A 69 -2.36 21.86 17.39
C ALA A 69 -3.74 22.36 16.95
N SER A 70 -4.33 21.75 15.93
CA SER A 70 -5.62 22.20 15.36
C SER A 70 -6.83 21.42 15.85
N GLY A 71 -6.65 20.27 16.49
CA GLY A 71 -7.72 19.34 16.89
C GLY A 71 -8.43 18.67 15.70
N ARG A 72 -7.88 18.75 14.49
CA ARG A 72 -8.49 18.20 13.28
C ARG A 72 -8.00 16.80 13.02
N ARG A 73 -8.91 15.94 12.55
CA ARG A 73 -8.52 14.61 12.06
C ARG A 73 -7.79 14.72 10.72
N VAL A 74 -6.63 14.07 10.65
CA VAL A 74 -5.72 14.14 9.51
C VAL A 74 -5.19 12.75 9.15
N VAL A 75 -4.79 12.63 7.90
CA VAL A 75 -4.00 11.53 7.35
C VAL A 75 -2.81 12.10 6.61
N ALA A 76 -1.75 11.32 6.46
CA ALA A 76 -0.65 11.70 5.59
C ALA A 76 -0.16 10.49 4.81
N ALA A 77 0.31 10.74 3.59
CA ALA A 77 1.12 9.75 2.92
C ALA A 77 2.58 9.85 3.37
N ASN A 78 3.29 8.76 3.31
CA ASN A 78 4.60 8.59 3.92
C ASN A 78 5.76 9.26 3.16
N SER A 79 5.52 9.99 2.09
CA SER A 79 6.53 10.81 1.43
C SER A 79 5.92 12.01 0.72
N ALA A 80 6.78 12.98 0.37
CA ALA A 80 6.46 14.13 -0.46
C ALA A 80 7.06 14.02 -1.88
N ALA A 81 7.64 12.87 -2.25
CA ALA A 81 8.26 12.69 -3.54
C ALA A 81 7.25 12.94 -4.68
N GLY A 82 7.66 13.75 -5.62
CA GLY A 82 6.91 14.02 -6.84
C GLY A 82 7.18 12.99 -7.93
N ASP A 83 6.57 13.20 -9.09
CA ASP A 83 6.75 12.36 -10.27
C ASP A 83 8.22 12.37 -10.78
N ASP A 84 8.73 11.18 -11.13
CA ASP A 84 9.71 10.90 -12.18
C ASP A 84 11.18 11.32 -12.02
N ARG A 85 11.66 11.79 -10.87
CA ARG A 85 13.06 12.26 -10.77
C ARG A 85 14.05 11.24 -10.21
N GLY A 86 13.65 10.01 -9.94
CA GLY A 86 14.58 8.94 -9.50
C GLY A 86 15.19 9.13 -8.11
N GLU A 87 14.79 10.16 -7.37
CA GLU A 87 15.22 10.35 -5.98
C GLU A 87 14.53 9.34 -5.07
N ALA A 88 15.29 8.65 -4.24
CA ALA A 88 14.72 7.78 -3.22
C ALA A 88 13.86 8.61 -2.26
N PRO A 89 12.59 8.26 -2.02
CA PRO A 89 11.74 9.01 -1.12
C PRO A 89 12.28 8.92 0.31
N ALA A 90 12.36 10.06 1.00
CA ALA A 90 12.59 10.07 2.43
C ALA A 90 11.28 9.70 3.13
N LEU A 91 11.15 8.43 3.53
CA LEU A 91 9.92 7.87 4.04
C LEU A 91 9.64 8.33 5.48
N LEU A 92 8.37 8.61 5.77
CA LEU A 92 7.84 8.78 7.10
C LEU A 92 7.45 7.39 7.66
N ASN A 93 8.02 7.03 8.79
CA ASN A 93 7.68 5.84 9.56
C ASN A 93 7.44 6.20 11.03
N GLY A 94 6.76 5.33 11.77
CA GLY A 94 6.50 5.51 13.20
C GLY A 94 5.02 5.61 13.54
N ALA A 95 4.14 5.14 12.64
CA ALA A 95 2.71 5.15 12.88
C ALA A 95 2.26 4.18 14.00
N TYR A 96 3.08 3.18 14.33
CA TYR A 96 2.80 2.31 15.49
C TYR A 96 3.32 2.95 16.78
N ALA A 97 2.72 4.07 17.15
CA ALA A 97 3.02 4.85 18.33
C ALA A 97 1.81 5.70 18.75
N GLU A 98 1.80 6.18 19.98
CA GLU A 98 0.74 7.11 20.45
C GLU A 98 0.79 8.47 19.73
N PHE A 99 1.97 8.92 19.33
CA PHE A 99 2.18 10.17 18.58
C PHE A 99 3.20 9.99 17.47
N LEU A 100 2.94 10.66 16.34
CA LEU A 100 3.82 10.71 15.17
C LEU A 100 4.12 12.15 14.80
N LEU A 101 5.40 12.48 14.59
CA LEU A 101 5.81 13.76 14.06
C LEU A 101 5.84 13.67 12.53
N VAL A 102 4.98 14.43 11.86
CA VAL A 102 4.98 14.59 10.41
C VAL A 102 5.84 15.81 10.05
N PRO A 103 7.01 15.63 9.43
CA PRO A 103 7.91 16.74 9.15
C PRO A 103 7.33 17.68 8.07
N GLU A 104 7.70 18.97 8.11
CA GLU A 104 7.21 20.02 7.22
C GLU A 104 7.22 19.62 5.74
N ARG A 105 8.29 18.98 5.28
CA ARG A 105 8.41 18.50 3.88
C ARG A 105 7.29 17.57 3.43
N ILE A 106 6.67 16.83 4.37
CA ILE A 106 5.50 15.97 4.11
C ILE A 106 4.22 16.72 4.46
N ALA A 107 4.19 17.39 5.60
CA ALA A 107 3.01 18.10 6.10
C ALA A 107 2.50 19.15 5.10
N SER A 108 3.41 19.90 4.47
CA SER A 108 3.05 20.94 3.49
C SER A 108 2.45 20.40 2.19
N VAL A 109 2.65 19.11 1.87
CA VAL A 109 2.26 18.51 0.58
C VAL A 109 1.19 17.44 0.72
N ASN A 110 1.33 16.54 1.69
CA ASN A 110 0.57 15.30 1.78
C ASN A 110 -0.14 15.06 3.12
N LEU A 111 -0.13 16.04 4.06
CA LEU A 111 -1.01 16.01 5.22
C LEU A 111 -2.39 16.53 4.81
N LEU A 112 -3.39 15.69 4.88
CA LEU A 112 -4.74 16.02 4.43
C LEU A 112 -5.73 15.94 5.59
N ARG A 113 -6.67 16.89 5.62
CA ARG A 113 -7.81 16.84 6.55
C ARG A 113 -8.76 15.73 6.12
N VAL A 114 -9.14 14.89 7.09
CA VAL A 114 -10.15 13.84 6.87
C VAL A 114 -11.54 14.46 6.77
N PRO A 115 -12.33 14.17 5.73
CA PRO A 115 -13.72 14.61 5.62
C PRO A 115 -14.58 14.09 6.78
N ALA A 116 -15.58 14.87 7.18
CA ALA A 116 -16.54 14.43 8.19
C ALA A 116 -17.29 13.17 7.72
N GLY A 117 -17.47 12.21 8.62
CA GLY A 117 -18.15 10.96 8.34
C GLY A 117 -17.28 9.86 7.70
N LEU A 118 -16.02 10.14 7.36
CA LEU A 118 -15.10 9.10 6.96
C LEU A 118 -14.47 8.46 8.20
N GLU A 119 -14.64 7.14 8.34
CA GLU A 119 -14.10 6.37 9.45
C GLU A 119 -12.55 6.40 9.47
N PRO A 120 -11.92 6.52 10.65
CA PRO A 120 -10.46 6.61 10.76
C PRO A 120 -9.71 5.44 10.09
N GLU A 121 -10.21 4.22 10.26
CA GLU A 121 -9.61 3.01 9.66
C GLU A 121 -9.64 3.05 8.13
N VAL A 122 -10.70 3.60 7.55
CA VAL A 122 -10.80 3.78 6.10
C VAL A 122 -9.90 4.91 5.64
N ALA A 123 -9.88 6.04 6.38
CA ALA A 123 -9.02 7.18 6.08
C ALA A 123 -7.53 6.82 6.11
N ALA A 124 -7.10 5.94 7.02
CA ALA A 124 -5.72 5.47 7.12
C ALA A 124 -5.23 4.73 5.85
N MET A 125 -6.15 4.26 4.99
CA MET A 125 -5.81 3.61 3.72
C MET A 125 -5.41 4.59 2.60
N VAL A 126 -5.30 5.89 2.89
CA VAL A 126 -4.98 6.90 1.86
C VAL A 126 -3.64 6.61 1.17
N GLU A 127 -2.63 6.18 1.93
CA GLU A 127 -1.29 5.91 1.39
C GLU A 127 -1.30 4.73 0.41
N PRO A 128 -1.72 3.51 0.80
CA PRO A 128 -1.71 2.36 -0.11
C PRO A 128 -2.66 2.53 -1.29
N LEU A 129 -3.79 3.22 -1.12
CA LEU A 129 -4.70 3.51 -2.23
C LEU A 129 -4.10 4.52 -3.21
N ALA A 130 -3.31 5.50 -2.73
CA ALA A 130 -2.57 6.42 -3.60
C ALA A 130 -1.53 5.66 -4.45
N CYS A 131 -0.84 4.69 -3.86
CA CYS A 131 0.04 3.79 -4.60
C CYS A 131 -0.72 2.99 -5.67
N CYS A 132 -1.90 2.45 -5.33
CA CYS A 132 -2.75 1.72 -6.29
C CYS A 132 -3.18 2.60 -7.47
N LEU A 133 -3.63 3.84 -7.21
CA LEU A 133 -3.97 4.81 -8.25
C LEU A 133 -2.77 5.09 -9.17
N ARG A 134 -1.57 5.22 -8.62
CA ARG A 134 -0.35 5.37 -9.44
C ARG A 134 -0.07 4.12 -10.27
N GLY A 135 -0.28 2.92 -9.71
CA GLY A 135 -0.17 1.67 -10.46
C GLY A 135 -1.11 1.64 -11.67
N VAL A 136 -2.35 2.07 -11.50
CA VAL A 136 -3.35 2.17 -12.57
C VAL A 136 -2.96 3.23 -13.61
N ASP A 137 -2.47 4.41 -13.18
CA ASP A 137 -1.93 5.42 -14.09
C ASP A 137 -0.77 4.87 -14.94
N ARG A 138 0.13 4.10 -14.32
CA ARG A 138 1.26 3.46 -15.02
C ARG A 138 0.81 2.37 -15.99
N ALA A 139 -0.31 1.72 -15.71
CA ALA A 139 -0.84 0.66 -16.56
C ALA A 139 -1.35 1.19 -17.90
N GLY A 140 -1.80 2.45 -17.96
CA GLY A 140 -2.28 3.08 -19.17
C GLY A 140 -3.56 2.43 -19.71
N ILE A 141 -4.42 1.96 -18.82
CA ILE A 141 -5.66 1.24 -19.12
C ILE A 141 -6.58 2.10 -19.98
N ARG A 142 -7.19 1.48 -20.97
CA ARG A 142 -8.16 2.11 -21.90
C ARG A 142 -9.53 1.46 -21.77
N ALA A 143 -10.55 2.17 -22.17
CA ALA A 143 -11.89 1.60 -22.25
C ALA A 143 -11.91 0.38 -23.20
N GLY A 144 -12.43 -0.73 -22.71
CA GLY A 144 -12.49 -1.98 -23.45
C GLY A 144 -11.31 -2.93 -23.22
N ASP A 145 -10.24 -2.50 -22.53
CA ASP A 145 -9.14 -3.38 -22.20
C ASP A 145 -9.61 -4.51 -21.26
N ARG A 146 -9.10 -5.72 -21.47
CA ARG A 146 -9.13 -6.81 -20.49
C ARG A 146 -7.99 -6.61 -19.49
N VAL A 147 -8.32 -6.45 -18.23
CA VAL A 147 -7.34 -6.19 -17.18
C VAL A 147 -7.33 -7.34 -16.18
N ALA A 148 -6.16 -7.91 -15.92
CA ALA A 148 -5.95 -8.93 -14.90
C ALA A 148 -5.15 -8.35 -13.72
N ILE A 149 -5.60 -8.63 -12.48
CA ILE A 149 -4.89 -8.32 -11.24
C ILE A 149 -4.40 -9.62 -10.63
N VAL A 150 -3.09 -9.79 -10.51
CA VAL A 150 -2.49 -10.99 -9.94
C VAL A 150 -2.22 -10.79 -8.44
N GLY A 151 -2.99 -11.48 -7.61
CA GLY A 151 -2.90 -11.41 -6.15
C GLY A 151 -4.14 -10.82 -5.50
N ALA A 152 -4.81 -11.61 -4.65
CA ALA A 152 -6.03 -11.24 -3.92
C ALA A 152 -5.74 -10.74 -2.48
N GLY A 153 -4.61 -10.06 -2.27
CA GLY A 153 -4.34 -9.34 -1.02
C GLY A 153 -5.04 -7.98 -0.97
N PRO A 154 -4.90 -7.22 0.13
CA PRO A 154 -5.49 -5.88 0.25
C PRO A 154 -5.15 -4.97 -0.93
N ILE A 155 -3.90 -4.95 -1.36
CA ILE A 155 -3.45 -4.17 -2.52
C ILE A 155 -4.14 -4.62 -3.82
N GLY A 156 -4.24 -5.93 -4.07
CA GLY A 156 -4.94 -6.43 -5.25
C GLY A 156 -6.42 -6.06 -5.29
N LEU A 157 -7.09 -6.11 -4.13
CA LEU A 157 -8.49 -5.66 -3.99
C LEU A 157 -8.63 -4.15 -4.18
N MET A 158 -7.71 -3.34 -3.63
CA MET A 158 -7.67 -1.88 -3.88
C MET A 158 -7.41 -1.57 -5.36
N LEU A 159 -6.51 -2.30 -6.04
CA LEU A 159 -6.29 -2.16 -7.48
C LEU A 159 -7.56 -2.51 -8.28
N CYS A 160 -8.28 -3.58 -7.89
CA CYS A 160 -9.57 -3.89 -8.50
C CYS A 160 -10.55 -2.72 -8.37
N ALA A 161 -10.64 -2.10 -7.18
CA ALA A 161 -11.47 -0.93 -6.96
C ALA A 161 -11.08 0.25 -7.86
N CYS A 162 -9.78 0.54 -7.97
CA CYS A 162 -9.25 1.63 -8.80
C CYS A 162 -9.51 1.40 -10.31
N VAL A 163 -9.31 0.16 -10.79
CA VAL A 163 -9.59 -0.21 -12.19
C VAL A 163 -11.09 -0.13 -12.49
N ALA A 164 -11.92 -0.58 -11.54
CA ALA A 164 -13.37 -0.51 -11.68
C ALA A 164 -13.90 0.95 -11.68
N ASP A 165 -13.28 1.84 -10.89
CA ASP A 165 -13.58 3.27 -10.89
C ASP A 165 -13.19 3.93 -12.22
N ALA A 166 -12.14 3.43 -12.88
CA ALA A 166 -11.77 3.84 -14.24
C ALA A 166 -12.69 3.26 -15.34
N GLY A 167 -13.78 2.58 -14.99
CA GLY A 167 -14.79 2.06 -15.92
C GLY A 167 -14.46 0.71 -16.54
N VAL A 168 -13.45 -0.01 -16.06
CA VAL A 168 -13.05 -1.35 -16.53
C VAL A 168 -13.28 -2.38 -15.44
N ARG A 169 -13.74 -3.58 -15.80
CA ARG A 169 -13.96 -4.67 -14.84
C ARG A 169 -12.76 -5.62 -14.83
N PRO A 170 -11.89 -5.57 -13.81
CA PRO A 170 -10.70 -6.42 -13.80
C PRO A 170 -11.01 -7.87 -13.44
N GLU A 171 -10.24 -8.79 -13.95
CA GLU A 171 -10.21 -10.18 -13.52
C GLU A 171 -9.22 -10.34 -12.35
N LEU A 172 -9.68 -10.90 -11.23
CA LEU A 172 -8.83 -11.14 -10.06
C LEU A 172 -8.25 -12.57 -10.11
N VAL A 173 -6.94 -12.67 -10.29
CA VAL A 173 -6.22 -13.92 -10.51
C VAL A 173 -5.40 -14.31 -9.27
N GLY A 174 -5.42 -15.58 -8.91
CA GLY A 174 -4.63 -16.12 -7.80
C GLY A 174 -5.15 -15.73 -6.42
N GLY A 175 -4.32 -15.95 -5.41
CA GLY A 175 -4.66 -15.71 -4.02
C GLY A 175 -5.53 -16.79 -3.38
N ARG A 176 -5.72 -16.67 -2.07
CA ARG A 176 -6.54 -17.62 -1.29
C ARG A 176 -8.02 -17.49 -1.68
N PRO A 177 -8.79 -18.59 -1.75
CA PRO A 177 -10.21 -18.56 -2.13
C PRO A 177 -11.03 -17.52 -1.35
N GLN A 178 -10.90 -17.49 -0.02
CA GLN A 178 -11.63 -16.58 0.87
C GLN A 178 -11.37 -15.09 0.54
N ARG A 179 -10.16 -14.75 0.11
CA ARG A 179 -9.82 -13.38 -0.31
C ARG A 179 -10.40 -13.04 -1.69
N ARG A 180 -10.45 -14.02 -2.60
CA ARG A 180 -11.07 -13.84 -3.93
C ARG A 180 -12.58 -13.59 -3.85
N GLU A 181 -13.27 -14.15 -2.83
CA GLU A 181 -14.69 -13.90 -2.58
C GLU A 181 -15.00 -12.42 -2.31
N LEU A 182 -14.00 -11.62 -1.91
CA LEU A 182 -14.13 -10.17 -1.80
C LEU A 182 -14.03 -9.45 -3.15
N GLY A 183 -13.48 -10.08 -4.19
CA GLY A 183 -13.27 -9.46 -5.50
C GLY A 183 -14.48 -8.73 -6.06
N PRO A 184 -15.69 -9.34 -6.11
CA PRO A 184 -16.88 -8.70 -6.67
C PRO A 184 -17.26 -7.38 -6.00
N VAL A 185 -17.12 -7.24 -4.66
CA VAL A 185 -17.46 -5.99 -3.97
C VAL A 185 -16.44 -4.88 -4.23
N PHE A 186 -15.23 -5.24 -4.66
CA PHE A 186 -14.21 -4.32 -5.15
C PHE A 186 -14.23 -4.15 -6.68
N GLY A 187 -15.26 -4.67 -7.35
CA GLY A 187 -15.48 -4.46 -8.79
C GLY A 187 -14.85 -5.50 -9.70
N ALA A 188 -14.15 -6.51 -9.16
CA ALA A 188 -13.58 -7.58 -9.96
C ALA A 188 -14.63 -8.60 -10.43
N VAL A 189 -14.29 -9.28 -11.52
CA VAL A 189 -15.03 -10.45 -12.02
C VAL A 189 -14.16 -11.69 -11.90
N PRO A 190 -14.75 -12.89 -11.81
CA PRO A 190 -14.01 -14.13 -11.95
C PRO A 190 -13.34 -14.21 -13.34
N GLY A 191 -12.10 -14.70 -13.35
CA GLY A 191 -11.35 -14.90 -14.58
C GLY A 191 -10.01 -15.58 -14.30
N ASP A 192 -9.34 -16.03 -15.36
CA ASP A 192 -8.01 -16.62 -15.32
C ASP A 192 -6.90 -15.66 -15.76
N GLY A 193 -7.29 -14.50 -16.29
CA GLY A 193 -6.41 -13.43 -16.77
C GLY A 193 -5.68 -13.75 -18.09
N GLU A 194 -5.94 -14.90 -18.73
CA GLU A 194 -5.26 -15.31 -19.95
C GLU A 194 -5.57 -14.36 -21.11
N GLY A 195 -4.52 -13.89 -21.78
CA GLY A 195 -4.65 -12.98 -22.92
C GLY A 195 -5.13 -11.57 -22.52
N ALA A 196 -4.86 -11.12 -21.30
CA ALA A 196 -5.20 -9.76 -20.86
C ALA A 196 -4.40 -8.70 -21.63
N ASP A 197 -5.02 -7.55 -21.90
CA ASP A 197 -4.35 -6.38 -22.47
C ASP A 197 -3.37 -5.76 -21.47
N VAL A 198 -3.77 -5.75 -20.20
CA VAL A 198 -3.00 -5.23 -19.09
C VAL A 198 -3.01 -6.21 -17.93
N VAL A 199 -1.85 -6.51 -17.37
CA VAL A 199 -1.70 -7.30 -16.15
C VAL A 199 -1.02 -6.45 -15.09
N ILE A 200 -1.62 -6.34 -13.89
CA ILE A 200 -1.00 -5.69 -12.74
C ILE A 200 -0.68 -6.75 -11.69
N GLU A 201 0.60 -6.94 -11.40
CA GLU A 201 1.06 -7.86 -10.39
C GLU A 201 1.07 -7.17 -9.01
N ALA A 202 0.41 -7.76 -8.02
CA ALA A 202 0.19 -7.20 -6.68
C ALA A 202 0.53 -8.15 -5.51
N ALA A 203 1.05 -9.34 -5.78
CA ALA A 203 1.43 -10.30 -4.73
C ALA A 203 2.87 -10.10 -4.25
N GLY A 204 3.77 -9.64 -5.13
CA GLY A 204 5.18 -9.38 -4.84
C GLY A 204 5.94 -10.66 -4.51
N THR A 205 5.79 -11.68 -5.34
CA THR A 205 6.57 -12.92 -5.36
C THR A 205 7.14 -13.16 -6.75
N GLU A 206 8.25 -13.89 -6.87
CA GLU A 206 8.85 -14.20 -8.18
C GLU A 206 7.87 -14.99 -9.07
N ASP A 207 7.16 -15.95 -8.50
CA ASP A 207 6.15 -16.72 -9.24
C ASP A 207 5.00 -15.83 -9.76
N ALA A 208 4.56 -14.85 -8.97
CA ALA A 208 3.51 -13.92 -9.41
C ALA A 208 4.00 -12.97 -10.50
N TRP A 209 5.25 -12.53 -10.44
CA TRP A 209 5.89 -11.74 -11.47
C TRP A 209 5.98 -12.54 -12.76
N GLN A 210 6.45 -13.81 -12.68
CA GLN A 210 6.54 -14.71 -13.83
C GLN A 210 5.15 -14.96 -14.42
N ARG A 211 4.16 -15.26 -13.58
CA ARG A 211 2.77 -15.48 -14.01
C ARG A 211 2.18 -14.25 -14.71
N ALA A 212 2.47 -13.05 -14.24
CA ALA A 212 1.98 -11.82 -14.87
C ALA A 212 2.50 -11.67 -16.31
N VAL A 213 3.75 -12.05 -16.58
CA VAL A 213 4.31 -12.05 -17.95
C VAL A 213 3.64 -13.11 -18.83
N GLU A 214 3.29 -14.27 -18.25
CA GLU A 214 2.63 -15.35 -19.01
C GLU A 214 1.21 -14.97 -19.44
N LEU A 215 0.47 -14.25 -18.58
CA LEU A 215 -0.94 -13.90 -18.79
C LEU A 215 -1.15 -12.85 -19.87
N VAL A 216 -0.18 -11.97 -20.10
CA VAL A 216 -0.33 -10.85 -21.01
C VAL A 216 -0.35 -11.33 -22.47
N ARG A 217 -1.25 -10.74 -23.29
CA ARG A 217 -1.28 -11.00 -24.72
C ARG A 217 -0.13 -10.31 -25.47
N PRO A 218 0.17 -10.70 -26.71
CA PRO A 218 1.01 -9.89 -27.60
C PRO A 218 0.53 -8.43 -27.69
N GLY A 219 1.47 -7.47 -27.61
CA GLY A 219 1.21 -6.03 -27.57
C GLY A 219 0.72 -5.51 -26.22
N GLY A 220 0.60 -6.37 -25.20
CA GLY A 220 0.07 -5.98 -23.90
C GLY A 220 1.09 -5.39 -22.94
N THR A 221 0.60 -4.95 -21.79
CA THR A 221 1.40 -4.28 -20.74
C THR A 221 1.35 -5.06 -19.44
N VAL A 222 2.51 -5.29 -18.83
CA VAL A 222 2.62 -5.78 -17.45
C VAL A 222 3.12 -4.68 -16.54
N VAL A 223 2.42 -4.44 -15.42
CA VAL A 223 2.85 -3.54 -14.35
C VAL A 223 3.23 -4.36 -13.12
N PHE A 224 4.49 -4.29 -12.73
CA PHE A 224 5.01 -4.90 -11.51
C PHE A 224 4.85 -3.92 -10.36
N PHE A 225 3.84 -4.15 -9.54
CA PHE A 225 3.51 -3.33 -8.37
C PHE A 225 4.09 -3.93 -7.07
N GLY A 226 4.00 -5.23 -6.91
CA GLY A 226 4.54 -5.94 -5.75
C GLY A 226 6.06 -5.99 -5.75
N GLY A 227 6.73 -5.31 -4.78
CA GLY A 227 8.18 -5.30 -4.69
C GLY A 227 8.79 -6.66 -4.32
N LEU A 228 9.91 -7.03 -4.94
CA LEU A 228 10.73 -8.19 -4.65
C LEU A 228 11.97 -7.82 -3.82
N GLU A 229 12.72 -8.81 -3.39
CA GLU A 229 14.01 -8.64 -2.70
C GLU A 229 15.10 -8.22 -3.68
N ARG A 230 16.15 -7.58 -3.13
CA ARG A 230 17.36 -7.32 -3.93
C ARG A 230 17.98 -8.64 -4.35
N GLY A 231 18.27 -8.77 -5.65
CA GLY A 231 18.84 -10.00 -6.23
C GLY A 231 17.79 -10.96 -6.81
N SER A 232 16.48 -10.72 -6.59
CA SER A 232 15.45 -11.46 -7.32
C SER A 232 15.54 -11.20 -8.81
N GLU A 233 15.25 -12.24 -9.61
CA GLU A 233 15.34 -12.19 -11.08
C GLU A 233 13.99 -12.52 -11.71
N LEU A 234 13.67 -11.82 -12.80
CA LEU A 234 12.57 -12.13 -13.69
C LEU A 234 13.11 -12.71 -15.00
N ARG A 235 12.66 -13.88 -15.39
CA ARG A 235 13.01 -14.48 -16.68
C ARG A 235 11.96 -14.12 -17.72
N VAL A 236 12.39 -13.40 -18.75
CA VAL A 236 11.53 -13.03 -19.87
C VAL A 236 12.09 -13.65 -21.15
N ASP A 237 11.23 -14.35 -21.89
CA ASP A 237 11.59 -14.83 -23.22
C ASP A 237 11.85 -13.62 -24.13
N ALA A 238 13.09 -13.50 -24.61
CA ALA A 238 13.50 -12.40 -25.46
C ALA A 238 12.74 -12.37 -26.80
N PHE A 239 12.34 -13.55 -27.32
CA PHE A 239 11.52 -13.65 -28.52
C PHE A 239 10.13 -13.03 -28.27
N ARG A 240 9.47 -13.41 -27.17
CA ARG A 240 8.18 -12.82 -26.78
C ARG A 240 8.29 -11.32 -26.57
N LEU A 241 9.29 -10.88 -25.80
CA LEU A 241 9.47 -9.44 -25.52
C LEU A 241 9.60 -8.63 -26.80
N HIS A 242 10.39 -9.12 -27.76
CA HIS A 242 10.67 -8.40 -29.00
C HIS A 242 9.56 -8.55 -30.05
N TYR A 243 9.21 -9.80 -30.41
CA TYR A 243 8.29 -10.03 -31.51
C TYR A 243 6.81 -9.92 -31.13
N GLU A 244 6.48 -10.06 -29.86
CA GLU A 244 5.14 -9.80 -29.34
C GLU A 244 4.99 -8.38 -28.79
N GLU A 245 6.02 -7.52 -28.88
CA GLU A 245 6.02 -6.10 -28.48
C GLU A 245 5.50 -5.87 -27.05
N LEU A 246 5.93 -6.70 -26.08
CA LEU A 246 5.47 -6.59 -24.70
C LEU A 246 6.01 -5.32 -24.04
N THR A 247 5.18 -4.66 -23.23
CA THR A 247 5.60 -3.55 -22.36
C THR A 247 5.68 -4.02 -20.91
N LEU A 248 6.87 -3.92 -20.31
CA LEU A 248 7.12 -4.26 -18.90
C LEU A 248 7.43 -2.98 -18.13
N ARG A 249 6.68 -2.70 -17.05
CA ARG A 249 6.81 -1.46 -16.25
C ARG A 249 6.83 -1.74 -14.76
N GLY A 250 7.70 -1.06 -14.02
CA GLY A 250 7.61 -0.97 -12.56
C GLY A 250 6.65 0.14 -12.13
N ALA A 251 5.97 -0.09 -11.01
CA ALA A 251 5.24 0.96 -10.28
C ALA A 251 5.71 0.97 -8.84
N PHE A 252 6.18 2.12 -8.39
CA PHE A 252 6.68 2.29 -7.03
C PHE A 252 6.16 3.58 -6.44
N HIS A 253 5.60 3.48 -5.22
CA HIS A 253 5.17 4.60 -4.41
C HIS A 253 3.99 5.40 -5.02
N HIS A 254 3.83 6.66 -4.65
CA HIS A 254 2.77 7.57 -5.09
C HIS A 254 3.31 8.97 -5.41
N ALA A 255 2.45 9.85 -5.93
CA ALA A 255 2.73 11.28 -6.01
C ALA A 255 1.58 12.05 -5.31
N PRO A 256 1.79 13.34 -4.96
CA PRO A 256 0.80 14.12 -4.20
C PRO A 256 -0.60 14.18 -4.84
N ARG A 257 -0.70 14.10 -6.17
CA ARG A 257 -2.00 14.07 -6.86
C ARG A 257 -2.79 12.80 -6.54
N GLN A 258 -2.12 11.63 -6.48
CA GLN A 258 -2.80 10.38 -6.14
C GLN A 258 -3.21 10.35 -4.67
N VAL A 259 -2.45 10.98 -3.76
CA VAL A 259 -2.83 11.06 -2.33
C VAL A 259 -4.15 11.81 -2.16
N ARG A 260 -4.32 12.94 -2.84
CA ARG A 260 -5.59 13.68 -2.84
C ARG A 260 -6.73 12.89 -3.49
N ALA A 261 -6.45 12.24 -4.62
CA ALA A 261 -7.43 11.40 -5.30
C ALA A 261 -7.85 10.19 -4.45
N ALA A 262 -6.91 9.57 -3.76
CA ALA A 262 -7.18 8.45 -2.84
C ALA A 262 -8.12 8.87 -1.71
N LEU A 263 -7.85 10.00 -1.05
CA LEU A 263 -8.74 10.49 0.02
C LEU A 263 -10.15 10.79 -0.52
N ALA A 264 -10.26 11.40 -1.70
CA ALA A 264 -11.55 11.65 -2.34
C ALA A 264 -12.29 10.36 -2.68
N PHE A 265 -11.58 9.32 -3.17
CA PHE A 265 -12.17 8.04 -3.49
C PHE A 265 -12.64 7.30 -2.21
N LEU A 266 -11.84 7.29 -1.14
CA LEU A 266 -12.26 6.73 0.16
C LEU A 266 -13.52 7.45 0.69
N ALA A 267 -13.54 8.78 0.63
CA ALA A 267 -14.65 9.59 1.10
C ALA A 267 -15.93 9.45 0.27
N SER A 268 -15.85 8.98 -0.97
CA SER A 268 -17.02 8.76 -1.83
C SER A 268 -17.91 7.60 -1.36
N GLY A 269 -17.37 6.68 -0.55
CA GLY A 269 -18.08 5.47 -0.12
C GLY A 269 -18.40 4.49 -1.26
N ALA A 270 -17.79 4.66 -2.44
CA ALA A 270 -18.08 3.85 -3.63
C ALA A 270 -17.72 2.37 -3.46
N ARG A 271 -16.82 2.05 -2.53
CA ARG A 271 -16.38 0.68 -2.23
C ARG A 271 -16.28 0.47 -0.71
N PRO A 272 -16.54 -0.75 -0.21
CA PRO A 272 -16.53 -1.07 1.22
C PRO A 272 -15.10 -1.34 1.72
N PHE A 273 -14.23 -0.31 1.71
CA PHE A 273 -12.83 -0.44 2.12
C PHE A 273 -12.65 -0.92 3.56
N GLU A 274 -13.62 -0.67 4.45
CA GLU A 274 -13.66 -1.19 5.82
C GLU A 274 -13.56 -2.72 5.88
N ARG A 275 -13.98 -3.43 4.83
CA ARG A 275 -13.87 -4.90 4.74
C ARG A 275 -12.43 -5.39 4.58
N LEU A 276 -11.48 -4.52 4.31
CA LEU A 276 -10.06 -4.86 4.28
C LEU A 276 -9.45 -4.93 5.68
N VAL A 277 -10.10 -4.35 6.69
CA VAL A 277 -9.68 -4.46 8.09
C VAL A 277 -10.27 -5.75 8.68
N SER A 278 -9.45 -6.78 8.80
CA SER A 278 -9.86 -8.09 9.33
C SER A 278 -9.65 -8.22 10.84
N HIS A 279 -8.74 -7.44 11.42
CA HIS A 279 -8.37 -7.52 12.83
C HIS A 279 -8.26 -6.12 13.46
N ARG A 280 -8.45 -6.04 14.79
CA ARG A 280 -8.16 -4.86 15.62
C ARG A 280 -7.31 -5.31 16.80
N ILE A 281 -6.17 -4.66 17.00
CA ILE A 281 -5.16 -5.06 17.98
C ILE A 281 -4.56 -3.84 18.67
N GLY A 282 -3.89 -4.05 19.80
CA GLY A 282 -3.04 -3.06 20.44
C GLY A 282 -1.61 -3.04 19.88
N LEU A 283 -0.81 -2.07 20.31
CA LEU A 283 0.62 -2.00 19.94
C LEU A 283 1.38 -3.26 20.37
N GLU A 284 1.05 -3.83 21.52
CA GLU A 284 1.65 -5.02 22.10
C GLU A 284 1.53 -6.28 21.23
N ASP A 285 0.50 -6.36 20.39
CA ASP A 285 0.20 -7.54 19.58
C ASP A 285 0.81 -7.50 18.17
N VAL A 286 1.30 -6.33 17.73
CA VAL A 286 1.78 -6.14 16.34
C VAL A 286 2.91 -7.10 15.99
N ALA A 287 3.91 -7.25 16.87
CA ALA A 287 5.04 -8.14 16.60
C ALA A 287 4.60 -9.61 16.44
N ALA A 288 3.68 -10.07 17.29
CA ALA A 288 3.13 -11.42 17.22
C ALA A 288 2.32 -11.64 15.93
N LEU A 289 1.48 -10.67 15.55
CA LEU A 289 0.70 -10.71 14.31
C LEU A 289 1.62 -10.79 13.07
N LEU A 290 2.69 -9.99 13.03
CA LEU A 290 3.62 -9.97 11.89
C LEU A 290 4.46 -11.25 11.80
N ALA A 291 4.77 -11.87 12.94
CA ALA A 291 5.47 -13.15 12.98
C ALA A 291 4.63 -14.30 12.42
N ASP A 292 3.37 -14.41 12.84
CA ASP A 292 2.45 -15.49 12.44
C ASP A 292 1.04 -14.94 12.15
N PRO A 293 0.84 -14.32 10.97
CA PRO A 293 -0.45 -13.76 10.62
C PRO A 293 -1.52 -14.84 10.41
N PRO A 294 -2.74 -14.68 10.98
CA PRO A 294 -3.85 -15.62 10.83
C PRO A 294 -4.22 -15.89 9.37
N ALA A 295 -4.87 -17.00 9.10
CA ALA A 295 -5.22 -17.41 7.74
C ALA A 295 -6.16 -16.43 7.04
N ASP A 296 -7.05 -15.77 7.78
CA ASP A 296 -8.02 -14.76 7.33
C ASP A 296 -7.48 -13.32 7.38
N TYR A 297 -6.22 -13.14 7.83
CA TYR A 297 -5.60 -11.82 7.90
C TYR A 297 -5.56 -11.11 6.54
N LEU A 298 -6.05 -9.87 6.51
CA LEU A 298 -5.91 -8.89 5.43
C LEU A 298 -5.10 -7.68 5.88
N LYS A 299 -5.70 -6.82 6.73
CA LYS A 299 -5.08 -5.72 7.46
C LYS A 299 -5.52 -5.77 8.92
N ALA A 300 -4.67 -5.32 9.82
CA ALA A 300 -5.05 -5.05 11.19
C ALA A 300 -5.07 -3.55 11.45
N ALA A 301 -6.13 -3.09 12.12
CA ALA A 301 -6.16 -1.77 12.75
C ALA A 301 -5.45 -1.87 14.09
N VAL A 302 -4.39 -1.09 14.24
CA VAL A 302 -3.58 -0.98 15.46
C VAL A 302 -4.05 0.26 16.20
N ILE A 303 -4.52 0.06 17.42
CA ILE A 303 -4.99 1.13 18.32
C ILE A 303 -3.90 1.36 19.38
N PRO A 304 -3.23 2.52 19.40
CA PRO A 304 -2.15 2.80 20.33
C PRO A 304 -2.55 2.89 21.79
#